data_15e893336d395f167269b8005f46f570
#
_entry.id   15e893336d395f167269b8005f46f570
#
_cell.length_a   1.000
_cell.length_b   1.000
_cell.length_c   1.000
_cell.angle_alpha   90.00
_cell.angle_beta   90.00
_cell.angle_gamma   90.00
#
_symmetry.space_group_name_H-M   'P 1'
#
loop_
_entity.id
_entity.type
_entity.pdbx_description
1 polymer ?
#
loop_
_entity_poly.entity_id
_entity_poly.type
_entity_poly.pdbx_seq_one_letter_code
_entity_poly.pdbx_strand_id
1 'polypeptide(L)'
;MSSRTRLEDLASIAGVSIATVSRALNNSPAVNDETKRRVWKIAREQNYHFRPSMPALLSGAEATIAVVIPALQGRQTRMSAPFFQELIAGIAEAARASNCDLLISHLDLESQDDLAGLMTANRADGVIFLGQTLLHDRLNELASTDHRFVVWGAELPGQKYCSVGSDNVRGGARATSHLINLGRKRIVFLGDTAPFEVQQRFDGYTDAHRRAGLEIDPALLVPARFEISYAEAAVDGLLARGTVFDGIIAAGDLIALGAIRSLAKA
;
A
#
# COMPACT_ATOMS: atom_id res chain seq x y z
N MET A 1 -27.09 12.76 -19.56
CA MET A 1 -26.35 13.63 -18.62
C MET A 1 -27.07 13.57 -17.30
N SER A 2 -26.60 12.73 -16.36
CA SER A 2 -27.18 12.64 -15.01
C SER A 2 -26.74 13.87 -14.22
N SER A 3 -27.67 14.73 -13.83
CA SER A 3 -27.41 15.89 -12.98
C SER A 3 -26.92 15.38 -11.61
N ARG A 4 -25.73 15.81 -11.22
CA ARG A 4 -25.13 15.48 -9.90
C ARG A 4 -26.01 16.11 -8.81
N THR A 5 -26.63 15.28 -7.97
CA THR A 5 -27.46 15.74 -6.85
C THR A 5 -26.65 16.69 -5.95
N ARG A 6 -27.23 17.83 -5.57
CA ARG A 6 -26.62 18.85 -4.73
C ARG A 6 -27.20 18.83 -3.31
N LEU A 7 -26.52 19.48 -2.37
CA LEU A 7 -27.01 19.63 -0.98
C LEU A 7 -28.38 20.32 -0.92
N GLU A 8 -28.62 21.23 -1.84
CA GLU A 8 -29.88 21.96 -2.01
C GLU A 8 -31.03 21.02 -2.38
N ASP A 9 -30.77 20.04 -3.25
CA ASP A 9 -31.75 19.05 -3.67
C ASP A 9 -32.16 18.14 -2.48
N LEU A 10 -31.17 17.73 -1.65
CA LEU A 10 -31.43 16.96 -0.44
C LEU A 10 -32.22 17.77 0.58
N ALA A 11 -31.93 19.06 0.74
CA ALA A 11 -32.62 19.94 1.65
C ALA A 11 -34.11 20.09 1.26
N SER A 12 -34.37 20.25 -0.03
CA SER A 12 -35.71 20.31 -0.59
C SER A 12 -36.49 19.02 -0.35
N ILE A 13 -35.90 17.85 -0.62
CA ILE A 13 -36.54 16.54 -0.45
C ILE A 13 -36.75 16.21 1.02
N ALA A 14 -35.78 16.57 1.90
CA ALA A 14 -35.86 16.33 3.33
C ALA A 14 -36.76 17.31 4.07
N GLY A 15 -37.18 18.41 3.44
CA GLY A 15 -38.00 19.44 4.07
C GLY A 15 -37.29 20.18 5.20
N VAL A 16 -35.98 20.37 5.10
CA VAL A 16 -35.15 21.06 6.10
C VAL A 16 -34.19 22.04 5.40
N SER A 17 -33.56 22.94 6.19
CA SER A 17 -32.59 23.87 5.64
C SER A 17 -31.32 23.15 5.17
N ILE A 18 -30.60 23.74 4.21
CA ILE A 18 -29.27 23.28 3.75
C ILE A 18 -28.31 23.12 4.94
N ALA A 19 -28.33 24.06 5.88
CA ALA A 19 -27.54 23.99 7.11
C ALA A 19 -27.89 22.79 7.98
N THR A 20 -29.18 22.41 8.05
CA THR A 20 -29.65 21.24 8.80
C THR A 20 -29.21 19.95 8.07
N VAL A 21 -29.28 19.89 6.74
CA VAL A 21 -28.76 18.75 5.97
C VAL A 21 -27.26 18.60 6.21
N SER A 22 -26.50 19.67 6.07
CA SER A 22 -25.05 19.66 6.31
C SER A 22 -24.72 19.18 7.73
N ARG A 23 -25.39 19.69 8.75
CA ARG A 23 -25.20 19.25 10.13
C ARG A 23 -25.62 17.79 10.36
N ALA A 24 -26.72 17.34 9.75
CA ALA A 24 -27.18 15.95 9.84
C ALA A 24 -26.18 14.98 9.21
N LEU A 25 -25.64 15.32 8.02
CA LEU A 25 -24.63 14.53 7.32
C LEU A 25 -23.30 14.50 8.07
N ASN A 26 -22.93 15.59 8.77
CA ASN A 26 -21.75 15.68 9.64
C ASN A 26 -21.99 15.14 11.06
N ASN A 27 -23.09 14.42 11.32
CA ASN A 27 -23.46 13.84 12.62
C ASN A 27 -23.48 14.84 13.77
N SER A 28 -23.74 16.12 13.53
CA SER A 28 -23.74 17.18 14.52
C SER A 28 -24.75 16.90 15.66
N PRO A 29 -24.40 17.12 16.93
CA PRO A 29 -25.32 16.97 18.04
C PRO A 29 -26.48 18.00 18.02
N ALA A 30 -26.36 19.05 17.22
CA ALA A 30 -27.41 20.05 17.03
C ALA A 30 -28.60 19.57 16.19
N VAL A 31 -28.56 18.33 15.64
CA VAL A 31 -29.63 17.72 14.86
C VAL A 31 -30.05 16.41 15.54
N ASN A 32 -31.35 16.21 15.75
CA ASN A 32 -31.88 15.00 16.36
C ASN A 32 -31.69 13.76 15.45
N ASP A 33 -31.66 12.58 16.06
CA ASP A 33 -31.36 11.32 15.36
C ASP A 33 -32.40 10.92 14.31
N GLU A 34 -33.66 11.33 14.47
CA GLU A 34 -34.71 11.08 13.50
C GLU A 34 -34.45 11.87 12.21
N THR A 35 -34.12 13.14 12.34
CA THR A 35 -33.75 14.00 11.19
C THR A 35 -32.46 13.51 10.52
N LYS A 36 -31.46 13.09 11.31
CA LYS A 36 -30.24 12.48 10.76
C LYS A 36 -30.58 11.25 9.92
N ARG A 37 -31.34 10.30 10.48
CA ARG A 37 -31.75 9.08 9.75
C ARG A 37 -32.51 9.39 8.47
N ARG A 38 -33.43 10.36 8.50
CA ARG A 38 -34.18 10.80 7.31
C ARG A 38 -33.28 11.38 6.24
N VAL A 39 -32.38 12.28 6.60
CA VAL A 39 -31.43 12.89 5.65
C VAL A 39 -30.51 11.85 5.04
N TRP A 40 -29.95 10.94 5.82
CA TRP A 40 -29.10 9.86 5.34
C TRP A 40 -29.84 8.87 4.43
N LYS A 41 -31.13 8.60 4.69
CA LYS A 41 -31.96 7.78 3.81
C LYS A 41 -32.13 8.45 2.44
N ILE A 42 -32.50 9.72 2.42
CA ILE A 42 -32.66 10.51 1.19
C ILE A 42 -31.33 10.63 0.43
N ALA A 43 -30.21 10.87 1.11
CA ALA A 43 -28.91 10.95 0.49
C ALA A 43 -28.55 9.66 -0.28
N ARG A 44 -28.83 8.48 0.33
CA ARG A 44 -28.64 7.18 -0.32
C ARG A 44 -29.56 6.97 -1.53
N GLU A 45 -30.84 7.30 -1.38
CA GLU A 45 -31.82 7.16 -2.47
C GLU A 45 -31.51 8.06 -3.67
N GLN A 46 -30.89 9.21 -3.43
CA GLN A 46 -30.50 10.18 -4.45
C GLN A 46 -29.07 10.00 -4.97
N ASN A 47 -28.38 8.91 -4.57
CA ASN A 47 -26.97 8.69 -4.88
C ASN A 47 -26.08 9.92 -4.57
N TYR A 48 -26.42 10.64 -3.49
CA TYR A 48 -25.65 11.79 -3.06
C TYR A 48 -24.42 11.33 -2.27
N HIS A 49 -23.27 11.62 -2.82
CA HIS A 49 -22.00 11.33 -2.15
C HIS A 49 -21.64 12.49 -1.23
N PHE A 50 -21.96 12.33 0.05
CA PHE A 50 -21.54 13.28 1.07
C PHE A 50 -20.02 13.18 1.26
N ARG A 51 -19.34 14.32 1.13
CA ARG A 51 -17.94 14.46 1.52
C ARG A 51 -17.91 15.20 2.86
N PRO A 52 -17.55 14.57 3.98
CA PRO A 52 -17.29 15.30 5.19
C PRO A 52 -16.21 16.34 4.90
N SER A 53 -16.46 17.58 5.24
CA SER A 53 -15.38 18.57 5.24
C SER A 53 -14.34 18.12 6.27
N MET A 54 -13.09 18.16 5.92
CA MET A 54 -11.88 17.71 6.63
C MET A 54 -11.68 18.11 8.14
N PRO A 55 -12.66 18.60 8.90
CA PRO A 55 -12.48 18.96 10.29
C PRO A 55 -12.44 17.79 11.29
N ALA A 56 -12.88 16.56 10.94
CA ALA A 56 -12.92 15.47 11.92
C ALA A 56 -11.50 15.05 12.34
N LEU A 57 -10.57 14.93 11.41
CA LEU A 57 -9.16 14.62 11.71
C LEU A 57 -8.43 15.77 12.45
N LEU A 58 -8.92 17.01 12.32
CA LEU A 58 -8.33 18.20 12.95
C LEU A 58 -9.07 18.65 14.21
N SER A 59 -10.28 18.16 14.45
CA SER A 59 -11.16 18.64 15.56
C SER A 59 -11.18 17.71 16.77
N GLY A 60 -10.39 16.64 16.81
CA GLY A 60 -10.39 15.68 17.93
C GLY A 60 -11.67 14.84 18.05
N ALA A 61 -12.52 14.82 17.01
CA ALA A 61 -13.62 13.87 16.90
C ALA A 61 -13.06 12.47 16.58
N GLU A 62 -13.76 11.44 17.03
CA GLU A 62 -13.42 10.04 16.72
C GLU A 62 -13.38 9.84 15.19
N ALA A 63 -12.18 9.75 14.62
CA ALA A 63 -11.96 9.49 13.21
C ALA A 63 -11.60 8.02 12.99
N THR A 64 -12.00 7.46 11.86
CA THR A 64 -11.66 6.07 11.47
C THR A 64 -10.68 6.09 10.32
N ILE A 65 -9.54 5.42 10.49
CA ILE A 65 -8.54 5.18 9.43
C ILE A 65 -8.69 3.74 8.95
N ALA A 66 -8.92 3.55 7.65
CA ALA A 66 -8.89 2.22 7.06
C ALA A 66 -7.48 1.88 6.58
N VAL A 67 -7.00 0.70 6.94
CA VAL A 67 -5.81 0.08 6.35
C VAL A 67 -6.26 -0.95 5.34
N VAL A 68 -5.82 -0.78 4.10
CA VAL A 68 -6.17 -1.64 2.98
C VAL A 68 -4.94 -2.36 2.50
N ILE A 69 -5.03 -3.69 2.47
CA ILE A 69 -3.98 -4.55 1.91
C ILE A 69 -4.50 -5.03 0.55
N PRO A 70 -3.93 -4.54 -0.56
CA PRO A 70 -4.34 -4.96 -1.89
C PRO A 70 -4.06 -6.44 -2.09
N ALA A 71 -5.08 -7.22 -2.45
CA ALA A 71 -4.89 -8.58 -2.90
C ALA A 71 -4.31 -8.57 -4.33
N LEU A 72 -3.24 -9.30 -4.54
CA LEU A 72 -2.70 -9.56 -5.89
C LEU A 72 -3.46 -10.74 -6.50
N GLN A 73 -3.96 -10.59 -7.73
CA GLN A 73 -4.58 -11.71 -8.47
C GLN A 73 -3.68 -12.95 -8.42
N GLY A 74 -4.21 -14.04 -7.87
CA GLY A 74 -3.48 -15.31 -7.73
C GLY A 74 -2.37 -15.33 -6.68
N ARG A 75 -2.17 -14.25 -5.92
CA ARG A 75 -1.20 -14.17 -4.81
C ARG A 75 -1.91 -13.62 -3.57
N GLN A 76 -2.20 -14.48 -2.61
CA GLN A 76 -2.65 -14.00 -1.30
C GLN A 76 -1.47 -13.29 -0.61
N THR A 77 -1.59 -11.98 -0.42
CA THR A 77 -0.70 -11.27 0.49
C THR A 77 -0.95 -11.81 1.89
N ARG A 78 0.00 -12.56 2.44
CA ARG A 78 -0.17 -13.13 3.78
C ARG A 78 0.00 -12.04 4.82
N MET A 79 -1.09 -11.61 5.43
CA MET A 79 -1.06 -10.71 6.61
C MET A 79 -0.26 -11.29 7.78
N SER A 80 -0.07 -12.61 7.80
CA SER A 80 0.77 -13.29 8.79
C SER A 80 2.27 -13.10 8.57
N ALA A 81 2.70 -12.44 7.48
CA ALA A 81 4.11 -12.10 7.30
C ALA A 81 4.53 -11.05 8.36
N PRO A 82 5.65 -11.26 9.07
CA PRO A 82 6.09 -10.40 10.18
C PRO A 82 6.13 -8.92 9.80
N PHE A 83 6.53 -8.60 8.58
CA PHE A 83 6.57 -7.23 8.07
C PHE A 83 5.20 -6.52 8.15
N PHE A 84 4.13 -7.17 7.68
CA PHE A 84 2.79 -6.57 7.74
C PHE A 84 2.27 -6.46 9.16
N GLN A 85 2.59 -7.41 10.03
CA GLN A 85 2.22 -7.37 11.44
C GLN A 85 2.86 -6.18 12.16
N GLU A 86 4.16 -5.96 11.99
CA GLU A 86 4.89 -4.82 12.55
C GLU A 86 4.38 -3.48 12.00
N LEU A 87 4.13 -3.41 10.69
CA LEU A 87 3.62 -2.20 10.05
C LEU A 87 2.22 -1.84 10.56
N ILE A 88 1.32 -2.83 10.66
CA ILE A 88 -0.04 -2.63 11.18
C ILE A 88 0.01 -2.25 12.67
N ALA A 89 0.89 -2.86 13.46
CA ALA A 89 1.07 -2.52 14.86
C ALA A 89 1.51 -1.05 15.01
N GLY A 90 2.51 -0.60 14.23
CA GLY A 90 2.95 0.80 14.24
C GLY A 90 1.85 1.78 13.81
N ILE A 91 1.05 1.42 12.79
CA ILE A 91 -0.11 2.21 12.36
C ILE A 91 -1.16 2.29 13.49
N ALA A 92 -1.44 1.17 14.16
CA ALA A 92 -2.40 1.14 15.26
C ALA A 92 -1.98 2.01 16.44
N GLU A 93 -0.68 2.01 16.79
CA GLU A 93 -0.13 2.87 17.83
C GLU A 93 -0.25 4.36 17.46
N ALA A 94 0.05 4.70 16.22
CA ALA A 94 -0.09 6.09 15.72
C ALA A 94 -1.56 6.53 15.67
N ALA A 95 -2.47 5.67 15.23
CA ALA A 95 -3.91 5.93 15.22
C ALA A 95 -4.43 6.17 16.64
N ARG A 96 -4.06 5.30 17.60
CA ARG A 96 -4.41 5.46 19.02
C ARG A 96 -3.89 6.78 19.59
N ALA A 97 -2.64 7.15 19.29
CA ALA A 97 -2.06 8.42 19.74
C ALA A 97 -2.78 9.64 19.17
N SER A 98 -3.44 9.48 18.02
CA SER A 98 -4.21 10.51 17.33
C SER A 98 -5.72 10.42 17.60
N ASN A 99 -6.15 9.58 18.54
CA ASN A 99 -7.56 9.32 18.86
C ASN A 99 -8.39 8.88 17.64
N CYS A 100 -7.81 8.00 16.82
CA CYS A 100 -8.43 7.43 15.63
C CYS A 100 -8.68 5.93 15.82
N ASP A 101 -9.84 5.46 15.34
CA ASP A 101 -10.11 4.03 15.20
C ASP A 101 -9.39 3.47 13.97
N LEU A 102 -9.00 2.19 14.03
CA LEU A 102 -8.37 1.49 12.93
C LEU A 102 -9.29 0.41 12.38
N LEU A 103 -9.62 0.50 11.09
CA LEU A 103 -10.35 -0.49 10.34
C LEU A 103 -9.40 -1.21 9.39
N ILE A 104 -9.27 -2.54 9.50
CA ILE A 104 -8.48 -3.33 8.54
C ILE A 104 -9.44 -3.91 7.51
N SER A 105 -9.20 -3.61 6.24
CA SER A 105 -10.03 -4.06 5.12
C SER A 105 -9.18 -4.82 4.10
N HIS A 106 -9.72 -5.95 3.66
CA HIS A 106 -9.26 -6.62 2.45
C HIS A 106 -10.11 -6.14 1.28
N LEU A 107 -9.45 -5.62 0.26
CA LEU A 107 -10.08 -5.33 -1.01
C LEU A 107 -9.58 -6.30 -2.06
N ASP A 108 -10.53 -7.03 -2.62
CA ASP A 108 -10.34 -7.70 -3.88
C ASP A 108 -10.57 -6.65 -4.97
N LEU A 109 -9.48 -6.17 -5.58
CA LEU A 109 -9.49 -4.98 -6.45
C LEU A 109 -9.89 -5.33 -7.89
N GLU A 110 -10.77 -6.29 -8.07
CA GLU A 110 -11.31 -6.64 -9.40
C GLU A 110 -12.24 -5.56 -9.96
N SER A 111 -12.85 -4.72 -9.11
CA SER A 111 -13.73 -3.64 -9.55
C SER A 111 -13.18 -2.23 -9.23
N GLN A 112 -13.43 -1.28 -10.16
CA GLN A 112 -13.13 0.15 -9.93
C GLN A 112 -14.01 0.76 -8.82
N ASP A 113 -15.18 0.17 -8.60
CA ASP A 113 -16.16 0.66 -7.61
C ASP A 113 -15.70 0.41 -6.16
N ASP A 114 -14.80 -0.57 -5.92
CA ASP A 114 -14.40 -0.95 -4.58
C ASP A 114 -13.48 0.09 -3.91
N LEU A 115 -12.56 0.72 -4.66
CA LEU A 115 -11.71 1.81 -4.14
C LEU A 115 -12.51 3.07 -3.83
N ALA A 116 -13.37 3.47 -4.76
CA ALA A 116 -14.27 4.60 -4.56
C ALA A 116 -15.30 4.28 -3.47
N GLY A 117 -15.77 3.03 -3.38
CA GLY A 117 -16.72 2.56 -2.39
C GLY A 117 -16.22 2.66 -0.94
N LEU A 118 -14.95 2.35 -0.68
CA LEU A 118 -14.34 2.53 0.64
C LEU A 118 -14.37 3.97 1.11
N MET A 119 -14.06 4.89 0.18
CA MET A 119 -14.01 6.33 0.46
C MET A 119 -15.41 6.95 0.52
N THR A 120 -16.39 6.39 -0.21
CA THR A 120 -17.75 6.94 -0.32
C THR A 120 -18.74 6.30 0.64
N ALA A 121 -18.51 5.08 1.11
CA ALA A 121 -19.38 4.38 2.04
C ALA A 121 -19.33 4.92 3.48
N ASN A 122 -18.63 6.03 3.73
CA ASN A 122 -18.42 6.63 5.06
C ASN A 122 -17.93 5.65 6.13
N ARG A 123 -17.15 4.66 5.72
CA ARG A 123 -16.57 3.70 6.66
C ARG A 123 -15.23 4.16 7.24
N ALA A 124 -14.57 5.11 6.56
CA ALA A 124 -13.30 5.66 7.01
C ALA A 124 -13.17 7.13 6.60
N ASP A 125 -12.53 7.92 7.44
CA ASP A 125 -12.20 9.32 7.21
C ASP A 125 -10.91 9.46 6.40
N GLY A 126 -10.05 8.45 6.46
CA GLY A 126 -8.83 8.33 5.67
C GLY A 126 -8.46 6.89 5.38
N VAL A 127 -7.63 6.65 4.38
CA VAL A 127 -7.21 5.31 3.96
C VAL A 127 -5.69 5.23 3.83
N ILE A 128 -5.11 4.14 4.35
CA ILE A 128 -3.71 3.77 4.16
C ILE A 128 -3.67 2.51 3.30
N PHE A 129 -3.14 2.61 2.09
CA PHE A 129 -2.90 1.44 1.24
C PHE A 129 -1.52 0.85 1.52
N LEU A 130 -1.45 -0.45 1.81
CA LEU A 130 -0.19 -1.16 2.03
C LEU A 130 0.30 -1.82 0.74
N GLY A 131 0.92 -1.04 -0.12
CA GLY A 131 1.45 -1.43 -1.42
C GLY A 131 0.69 -0.81 -2.59
N GLN A 132 1.39 -0.60 -3.69
CA GLN A 132 0.85 -0.03 -4.93
C GLN A 132 0.53 -1.10 -5.95
N THR A 133 1.40 -2.06 -6.07
CA THR A 133 1.39 -3.17 -7.03
C THR A 133 0.75 -2.79 -8.39
N LEU A 134 -0.33 -3.43 -8.79
CA LEU A 134 -1.03 -3.14 -10.05
C LEU A 134 -2.00 -1.95 -9.97
N LEU A 135 -1.96 -1.17 -8.88
CA LEU A 135 -2.93 -0.12 -8.59
C LEU A 135 -2.47 1.29 -8.95
N HIS A 136 -1.24 1.44 -9.44
CA HIS A 136 -0.66 2.77 -9.67
C HIS A 136 -1.59 3.70 -10.45
N ASP A 137 -2.12 3.25 -11.59
CA ASP A 137 -3.01 4.06 -12.42
C ASP A 137 -4.35 4.36 -11.73
N ARG A 138 -4.93 3.37 -11.05
CA ARG A 138 -6.17 3.54 -10.28
C ARG A 138 -6.01 4.49 -9.09
N LEU A 139 -4.87 4.44 -8.42
CA LEU A 139 -4.53 5.38 -7.35
C LEU A 139 -4.32 6.80 -7.89
N ASN A 140 -3.75 6.94 -9.08
CA ASN A 140 -3.66 8.23 -9.78
C ASN A 140 -5.06 8.78 -10.16
N GLU A 141 -5.97 7.92 -10.62
CA GLU A 141 -7.36 8.28 -10.88
C GLU A 141 -8.08 8.69 -9.59
N LEU A 142 -7.94 7.90 -8.52
CA LEU A 142 -8.51 8.22 -7.21
C LEU A 142 -7.99 9.57 -6.70
N ALA A 143 -6.69 9.85 -6.84
CA ALA A 143 -6.09 11.11 -6.42
C ALA A 143 -6.64 12.33 -7.17
N SER A 144 -7.27 12.15 -8.33
CA SER A 144 -7.94 13.25 -9.04
C SER A 144 -9.28 13.67 -8.41
N THR A 145 -9.87 12.82 -7.58
CA THR A 145 -11.20 12.99 -6.99
C THR A 145 -11.22 13.00 -5.47
N ASP A 146 -10.26 12.34 -4.83
CA ASP A 146 -10.15 12.25 -3.37
C ASP A 146 -8.67 12.23 -2.93
N HIS A 147 -8.32 12.99 -1.91
CA HIS A 147 -6.96 13.10 -1.38
C HIS A 147 -6.80 12.53 0.04
N ARG A 148 -7.86 11.88 0.57
CA ARG A 148 -7.88 11.34 1.94
C ARG A 148 -7.20 9.97 2.04
N PHE A 149 -6.14 9.75 1.28
CA PHE A 149 -5.39 8.51 1.37
C PHE A 149 -3.89 8.73 1.22
N VAL A 150 -3.15 7.78 1.76
CA VAL A 150 -1.70 7.66 1.61
C VAL A 150 -1.37 6.21 1.24
N VAL A 151 -0.28 6.03 0.52
CA VAL A 151 0.16 4.70 0.10
C VAL A 151 1.51 4.40 0.75
N TRP A 152 1.62 3.30 1.46
CA TRP A 152 2.92 2.74 1.78
C TRP A 152 3.45 2.01 0.54
N GLY A 153 4.59 2.47 0.02
CA GLY A 153 5.15 1.89 -1.21
C GLY A 153 6.28 2.72 -1.81
N ALA A 154 6.63 2.40 -3.04
CA ALA A 154 7.67 3.10 -3.79
C ALA A 154 7.19 4.48 -4.28
N GLU A 155 8.10 5.41 -4.47
CA GLU A 155 7.85 6.59 -5.29
C GLU A 155 7.96 6.22 -6.76
N LEU A 156 6.94 6.53 -7.55
CA LEU A 156 6.84 6.14 -8.96
C LEU A 156 6.74 7.35 -9.89
N PRO A 157 7.31 7.27 -11.09
CA PRO A 157 7.18 8.34 -12.10
C PRO A 157 5.69 8.62 -12.41
N GLY A 158 5.33 9.91 -12.46
CA GLY A 158 3.96 10.33 -12.76
C GLY A 158 2.95 10.11 -11.64
N GLN A 159 3.40 9.79 -10.43
CA GLN A 159 2.56 9.60 -9.26
C GLN A 159 1.87 10.90 -8.85
N LYS A 160 0.55 10.82 -8.61
CA LYS A 160 -0.30 11.96 -8.20
C LYS A 160 -0.78 11.86 -6.74
N TYR A 161 -0.47 10.78 -6.05
CA TYR A 161 -0.84 10.52 -4.67
C TYR A 161 0.36 10.61 -3.73
N CYS A 162 0.11 10.82 -2.44
CA CYS A 162 1.15 10.79 -1.42
C CYS A 162 1.58 9.35 -1.14
N SER A 163 2.89 9.08 -1.14
CA SER A 163 3.46 7.81 -0.70
C SER A 163 4.45 8.01 0.44
N VAL A 164 4.55 6.97 1.28
CA VAL A 164 5.54 6.84 2.35
C VAL A 164 6.24 5.51 2.13
N GLY A 165 7.56 5.53 2.06
CA GLY A 165 8.34 4.31 1.82
C GLY A 165 9.84 4.56 1.90
N SER A 166 10.59 3.52 1.56
CA SER A 166 12.05 3.58 1.52
C SER A 166 12.54 3.96 0.13
N ASP A 167 13.70 4.61 0.06
CA ASP A 167 14.47 4.77 -1.18
C ASP A 167 15.08 3.41 -1.55
N ASN A 168 14.31 2.63 -2.30
CA ASN A 168 14.67 1.25 -2.66
C ASN A 168 15.87 1.19 -3.61
N VAL A 169 16.01 2.16 -4.53
CA VAL A 169 17.17 2.24 -5.44
C VAL A 169 18.44 2.43 -4.63
N ARG A 170 18.44 3.41 -3.73
CA ARG A 170 19.56 3.67 -2.85
C ARG A 170 19.85 2.50 -1.91
N GLY A 171 18.81 1.85 -1.40
CA GLY A 171 18.94 0.66 -0.55
C GLY A 171 19.63 -0.49 -1.27
N GLY A 172 19.16 -0.84 -2.47
CA GLY A 172 19.76 -1.85 -3.34
C GLY A 172 21.20 -1.53 -3.71
N ALA A 173 21.46 -0.27 -4.09
CA ALA A 173 22.81 0.18 -4.44
C ALA A 173 23.76 0.09 -3.24
N ARG A 174 23.34 0.50 -2.05
CA ARG A 174 24.19 0.43 -0.83
C ARG A 174 24.51 -0.99 -0.44
N ALA A 175 23.51 -1.89 -0.43
CA ALA A 175 23.71 -3.30 -0.09
C ALA A 175 24.67 -3.97 -1.07
N THR A 176 24.48 -3.74 -2.36
CA THR A 176 25.34 -4.30 -3.42
C THR A 176 26.77 -3.72 -3.35
N SER A 177 26.91 -2.41 -3.20
CA SER A 177 28.22 -1.77 -3.05
C SER A 177 28.98 -2.28 -1.82
N HIS A 178 28.27 -2.62 -0.73
CA HIS A 178 28.89 -3.22 0.45
C HIS A 178 29.56 -4.55 0.10
N LEU A 179 28.88 -5.45 -0.61
CA LEU A 179 29.47 -6.73 -1.03
C LEU A 179 30.65 -6.52 -2.02
N ILE A 180 30.50 -5.61 -2.95
CA ILE A 180 31.56 -5.27 -3.92
C ILE A 180 32.81 -4.76 -3.18
N ASN A 181 32.65 -3.88 -2.21
CA ASN A 181 33.76 -3.36 -1.38
C ASN A 181 34.43 -4.43 -0.52
N LEU A 182 33.71 -5.52 -0.20
CA LEU A 182 34.29 -6.72 0.42
C LEU A 182 34.98 -7.66 -0.60
N GLY A 183 35.14 -7.21 -1.85
CA GLY A 183 35.80 -7.96 -2.91
C GLY A 183 34.94 -8.98 -3.63
N ARG A 184 33.62 -9.00 -3.38
CA ARG A 184 32.68 -9.92 -4.05
C ARG A 184 32.44 -9.46 -5.49
N LYS A 185 32.40 -10.40 -6.41
CA LYS A 185 32.27 -10.10 -7.86
C LYS A 185 31.14 -10.88 -8.53
N ARG A 186 30.76 -12.01 -7.99
CA ARG A 186 29.70 -12.87 -8.52
C ARG A 186 28.50 -12.87 -7.56
N ILE A 187 27.79 -11.76 -7.57
CA ILE A 187 26.72 -11.49 -6.60
C ILE A 187 25.38 -11.88 -7.19
N VAL A 188 24.66 -12.78 -6.53
CA VAL A 188 23.28 -13.14 -6.88
C VAL A 188 22.34 -12.02 -6.48
N PHE A 189 21.41 -11.66 -7.36
CA PHE A 189 20.18 -10.95 -6.96
C PHE A 189 19.07 -11.99 -6.79
N LEU A 190 18.55 -12.11 -5.57
CA LEU A 190 17.51 -13.07 -5.21
C LEU A 190 16.22 -12.32 -4.91
N GLY A 191 15.27 -12.33 -5.84
CA GLY A 191 13.99 -11.61 -5.72
C GLY A 191 13.19 -11.59 -7.00
N ASP A 192 11.86 -11.49 -6.87
CA ASP A 192 10.92 -11.31 -7.98
C ASP A 192 10.74 -9.81 -8.23
N THR A 193 11.18 -9.31 -9.40
CA THR A 193 11.17 -7.88 -9.74
C THR A 193 9.79 -7.35 -10.16
N ALA A 194 8.74 -8.16 -10.15
CA ALA A 194 7.40 -7.70 -10.50
C ALA A 194 6.82 -6.62 -9.55
N PRO A 195 7.04 -6.62 -8.21
CA PRO A 195 6.71 -5.49 -7.35
C PRO A 195 7.67 -4.31 -7.57
N PHE A 196 7.14 -3.10 -7.60
CA PHE A 196 7.91 -1.88 -7.86
C PHE A 196 9.08 -1.70 -6.87
N GLU A 197 8.88 -1.99 -5.60
CA GLU A 197 9.90 -1.88 -4.57
C GLU A 197 11.08 -2.83 -4.83
N VAL A 198 10.80 -4.02 -5.34
CA VAL A 198 11.85 -4.99 -5.70
C VAL A 198 12.55 -4.59 -6.98
N GLN A 199 11.80 -4.11 -7.97
CA GLN A 199 12.39 -3.56 -9.19
C GLN A 199 13.36 -2.43 -8.87
N GLN A 200 12.98 -1.49 -8.03
CA GLN A 200 13.86 -0.39 -7.60
C GLN A 200 15.11 -0.88 -6.85
N ARG A 201 14.99 -1.93 -6.01
CA ARG A 201 16.16 -2.58 -5.38
C ARG A 201 17.07 -3.22 -6.41
N PHE A 202 16.50 -3.84 -7.42
CA PHE A 202 17.25 -4.39 -8.55
C PHE A 202 17.92 -3.29 -9.39
N ASP A 203 17.25 -2.17 -9.63
CA ASP A 203 17.86 -1.02 -10.32
C ASP A 203 19.10 -0.51 -9.55
N GLY A 204 19.00 -0.46 -8.22
CA GLY A 204 20.13 -0.13 -7.36
C GLY A 204 21.27 -1.15 -7.44
N TYR A 205 20.93 -2.45 -7.47
CA TYR A 205 21.91 -3.53 -7.68
C TYR A 205 22.64 -3.36 -9.01
N THR A 206 21.91 -3.10 -10.07
CA THR A 206 22.46 -2.88 -11.43
C THR A 206 23.36 -1.63 -11.46
N ASP A 207 22.93 -0.54 -10.85
CA ASP A 207 23.70 0.70 -10.77
C ASP A 207 25.02 0.51 -10.03
N ALA A 208 25.04 -0.24 -8.93
CA ALA A 208 26.27 -0.55 -8.19
C ALA A 208 27.25 -1.38 -9.01
N HIS A 209 26.79 -2.40 -9.76
CA HIS A 209 27.64 -3.18 -10.65
C HIS A 209 28.23 -2.29 -11.75
N ARG A 210 27.42 -1.46 -12.40
CA ARG A 210 27.85 -0.53 -13.45
C ARG A 210 28.91 0.43 -12.94
N ARG A 211 28.74 1.00 -11.74
CA ARG A 211 29.74 1.92 -11.14
C ARG A 211 31.06 1.22 -10.81
N ALA A 212 31.00 -0.06 -10.48
CA ALA A 212 32.18 -0.86 -10.18
C ALA A 212 32.85 -1.48 -11.43
N GLY A 213 32.28 -1.28 -12.62
CA GLY A 213 32.78 -1.90 -13.87
C GLY A 213 32.60 -3.43 -13.86
N LEU A 214 31.64 -3.96 -13.12
CA LEU A 214 31.35 -5.39 -13.06
C LEU A 214 30.18 -5.74 -13.98
N GLU A 215 30.34 -6.80 -14.73
CA GLU A 215 29.25 -7.36 -15.55
C GLU A 215 28.29 -8.19 -14.69
N ILE A 216 27.01 -8.13 -15.00
CA ILE A 216 25.96 -8.92 -14.37
C ILE A 216 25.76 -10.19 -15.20
N ASP A 217 26.06 -11.36 -14.61
CA ASP A 217 25.76 -12.64 -15.19
C ASP A 217 24.24 -12.94 -15.05
N PRO A 218 23.49 -13.13 -16.16
CA PRO A 218 22.07 -13.42 -16.08
C PRO A 218 21.75 -14.68 -15.26
N ALA A 219 22.67 -15.63 -15.15
CA ALA A 219 22.50 -16.84 -14.33
C ALA A 219 22.44 -16.54 -12.82
N LEU A 220 22.88 -15.32 -12.41
CA LEU A 220 22.83 -14.85 -11.03
C LEU A 220 21.56 -14.03 -10.71
N LEU A 221 20.66 -13.85 -11.68
CA LEU A 221 19.37 -13.18 -11.47
C LEU A 221 18.32 -14.26 -11.21
N VAL A 222 17.95 -14.43 -9.94
CA VAL A 222 17.13 -15.56 -9.49
C VAL A 222 15.83 -15.08 -8.89
N PRO A 223 14.69 -15.35 -9.53
CA PRO A 223 13.39 -14.98 -8.97
C PRO A 223 13.11 -15.72 -7.67
N ALA A 224 12.69 -14.98 -6.64
CA ALA A 224 12.24 -15.55 -5.37
C ALA A 224 11.09 -14.72 -4.79
N ARG A 225 10.08 -15.41 -4.26
CA ARG A 225 8.96 -14.78 -3.56
C ARG A 225 9.34 -14.48 -2.11
N PHE A 226 8.61 -13.57 -1.46
CA PHE A 226 8.77 -13.22 -0.04
C PHE A 226 8.30 -14.34 0.91
N GLU A 227 8.82 -15.55 0.68
CA GLU A 227 8.58 -16.74 1.50
C GLU A 227 9.90 -17.52 1.64
N ILE A 228 10.18 -17.97 2.86
CA ILE A 228 11.43 -18.66 3.19
C ILE A 228 11.63 -19.90 2.30
N SER A 229 10.59 -20.72 2.14
CA SER A 229 10.66 -21.96 1.36
C SER A 229 10.96 -21.73 -0.13
N TYR A 230 10.43 -20.66 -0.72
CA TYR A 230 10.74 -20.30 -2.11
C TYR A 230 12.18 -19.85 -2.29
N ALA A 231 12.69 -19.09 -1.32
CA ALA A 231 14.06 -18.65 -1.35
C ALA A 231 15.05 -19.81 -1.11
N GLU A 232 14.73 -20.73 -0.18
CA GLU A 232 15.50 -21.98 0.00
C GLU A 232 15.57 -22.75 -1.32
N ALA A 233 14.43 -23.06 -1.93
CA ALA A 233 14.39 -23.81 -3.20
C ALA A 233 15.14 -23.11 -4.34
N ALA A 234 15.11 -21.78 -4.40
CA ALA A 234 15.83 -21.00 -5.39
C ALA A 234 17.36 -21.12 -5.23
N VAL A 235 17.86 -21.06 -4.00
CA VAL A 235 19.29 -21.22 -3.69
C VAL A 235 19.72 -22.69 -3.85
N ASP A 236 18.93 -23.64 -3.40
CA ASP A 236 19.17 -25.08 -3.63
C ASP A 236 19.33 -25.37 -5.14
N GLY A 237 18.49 -24.73 -5.98
CA GLY A 237 18.59 -24.80 -7.43
C GLY A 237 19.88 -24.19 -8.00
N LEU A 238 20.40 -23.10 -7.43
CA LEU A 238 21.71 -22.54 -7.81
C LEU A 238 22.83 -23.52 -7.49
N LEU A 239 22.83 -24.08 -6.27
CA LEU A 239 23.83 -25.04 -5.80
C LEU A 239 23.82 -26.32 -6.64
N ALA A 240 22.63 -26.87 -6.92
CA ALA A 240 22.46 -28.07 -7.73
C ALA A 240 22.98 -27.93 -9.17
N ARG A 241 22.92 -26.71 -9.72
CA ARG A 241 23.48 -26.39 -11.06
C ARG A 241 24.99 -26.12 -11.03
N GLY A 242 25.61 -26.14 -9.86
CA GLY A 242 27.03 -25.78 -9.72
C GLY A 242 27.30 -24.31 -10.05
N THR A 243 26.30 -23.43 -9.94
CA THR A 243 26.49 -22.00 -10.20
C THR A 243 27.44 -21.38 -9.19
N VAL A 244 28.54 -20.79 -9.67
CA VAL A 244 29.54 -20.15 -8.81
C VAL A 244 29.09 -18.74 -8.48
N PHE A 245 28.98 -18.41 -7.21
CA PHE A 245 28.72 -17.06 -6.68
C PHE A 245 29.47 -16.85 -5.34
N ASP A 246 29.68 -15.60 -4.97
CA ASP A 246 30.43 -15.22 -3.76
C ASP A 246 29.65 -14.25 -2.84
N GLY A 247 28.43 -13.88 -3.22
CA GLY A 247 27.52 -13.06 -2.45
C GLY A 247 26.09 -13.18 -2.91
N ILE A 248 25.14 -12.83 -2.05
CA ILE A 248 23.71 -12.77 -2.38
C ILE A 248 23.14 -11.43 -1.88
N ILE A 249 22.49 -10.70 -2.76
CA ILE A 249 21.57 -9.61 -2.42
C ILE A 249 20.16 -10.18 -2.44
N ALA A 250 19.56 -10.33 -1.27
CA ALA A 250 18.15 -10.73 -1.13
C ALA A 250 17.24 -9.49 -1.19
N ALA A 251 16.15 -9.60 -1.92
CA ALA A 251 15.19 -8.50 -2.06
C ALA A 251 14.42 -8.17 -0.76
N GLY A 252 14.54 -9.00 0.28
CA GLY A 252 13.95 -8.75 1.60
C GLY A 252 14.34 -9.83 2.61
N ASP A 253 14.03 -9.60 3.90
CA ASP A 253 14.51 -10.38 5.04
C ASP A 253 14.08 -11.86 4.99
N LEU A 254 12.83 -12.15 4.60
CA LEU A 254 12.35 -13.53 4.48
C LEU A 254 13.11 -14.29 3.37
N ILE A 255 13.46 -13.60 2.29
CA ILE A 255 14.26 -14.15 1.21
C ILE A 255 15.70 -14.39 1.70
N ALA A 256 16.27 -13.46 2.47
CA ALA A 256 17.59 -13.61 3.07
C ALA A 256 17.65 -14.80 4.03
N LEU A 257 16.64 -14.95 4.89
CA LEU A 257 16.54 -16.08 5.81
C LEU A 257 16.48 -17.43 5.07
N GLY A 258 15.72 -17.51 3.98
CA GLY A 258 15.67 -18.69 3.13
C GLY A 258 17.03 -19.01 2.50
N ALA A 259 17.71 -17.99 1.98
CA ALA A 259 19.06 -18.16 1.43
C ALA A 259 20.07 -18.67 2.50
N ILE A 260 20.05 -18.08 3.69
CA ILE A 260 20.93 -18.52 4.81
C ILE A 260 20.64 -19.96 5.18
N ARG A 261 19.37 -20.37 5.28
CA ARG A 261 19.00 -21.74 5.61
C ARG A 261 19.46 -22.76 4.57
N SER A 262 19.34 -22.44 3.28
CA SER A 262 19.83 -23.31 2.21
C SER A 262 21.36 -23.45 2.27
N LEU A 263 22.09 -22.31 2.37
CA LEU A 263 23.55 -22.31 2.43
C LEU A 263 24.12 -23.00 3.69
N ALA A 264 23.39 -22.98 4.79
CA ALA A 264 23.82 -23.67 6.01
C ALA A 264 23.69 -25.20 5.95
N LYS A 265 22.96 -25.72 4.96
CA LYS A 265 22.81 -27.17 4.72
C LYS A 265 23.83 -27.73 3.72
N ALA A 266 24.43 -26.85 2.90
CA ALA A 266 25.37 -27.18 1.84
C ALA A 266 26.82 -27.18 2.33
#